data_e5aab869ac6c0f9e873150edef8d4581
#
_entry.id   e5aab869ac6c0f9e873150edef8d4581
#
_cell.length_a   1.000
_cell.length_b   1.000
_cell.length_c   1.000
_cell.angle_alpha   90.00
_cell.angle_beta   90.00
_cell.angle_gamma   90.00
#
_symmetry.space_group_name_H-M   'P 1'
#
loop_
_entity.id
_entity.type
_entity.pdbx_description
1 polymer ?
#
loop_
_entity_poly.entity_id
_entity_poly.type
_entity_poly.pdbx_seq_one_letter_code
_entity_poly.pdbx_strand_id
1 'polypeptide(L)'
;QHTQTLLALAEQFNQAFYLGIREVEAHFASYQAGSFYALHRDNPQQKNDRVISAVYYLHPEWQTDWGGQLRLQDKHGAWQIIEPRPNRIAIFQSDLLHEVLPATQQRLSITAWLRSGNQLW
;
A
#
# COMPACT_ATOMS: atom_id res chain seq x y z
N GLN A 1 -1.38 -2.34 18.51
CA GLN A 1 -0.11 -2.16 17.79
C GLN A 1 -0.26 -2.55 16.34
N HIS A 2 0.05 -1.61 15.47
CA HIS A 2 -0.11 -1.84 14.02
C HIS A 2 0.80 -2.96 13.50
N THR A 3 2.02 -3.07 14.03
CA THR A 3 2.95 -4.11 13.59
C THR A 3 2.43 -5.50 13.88
N GLN A 4 1.87 -5.74 15.07
CA GLN A 4 1.31 -7.05 15.41
C GLN A 4 0.06 -7.36 14.60
N THR A 5 -0.78 -6.37 14.33
CA THR A 5 -1.94 -6.54 13.46
C THR A 5 -1.51 -6.93 12.04
N LEU A 6 -0.44 -6.32 11.53
CA LEU A 6 0.08 -6.63 10.20
C LEU A 6 0.71 -8.01 10.16
N LEU A 7 1.37 -8.48 11.23
CA LEU A 7 1.89 -9.84 11.30
C LEU A 7 0.76 -10.87 11.31
N ALA A 8 -0.31 -10.61 12.05
CA ALA A 8 -1.49 -11.48 12.05
C ALA A 8 -2.14 -11.54 10.66
N LEU A 9 -2.22 -10.40 9.97
CA LEU A 9 -2.73 -10.33 8.60
C LEU A 9 -1.82 -11.14 7.65
N ALA A 10 -0.51 -11.04 7.82
CA ALA A 10 0.44 -11.80 7.02
C ALA A 10 0.23 -13.31 7.17
N GLU A 11 -0.01 -13.80 8.39
CA GLU A 11 -0.33 -15.21 8.63
C GLU A 11 -1.60 -15.63 7.89
N GLN A 12 -2.64 -14.80 7.94
CA GLN A 12 -3.88 -15.09 7.24
C GLN A 12 -3.67 -15.17 5.73
N PHE A 13 -2.89 -14.24 5.16
CA PHE A 13 -2.56 -14.27 3.74
C PHE A 13 -1.76 -15.52 3.39
N ASN A 14 -0.78 -15.90 4.21
CA ASN A 14 0.00 -17.09 3.98
C ASN A 14 -0.87 -18.35 3.94
N GLN A 15 -1.81 -18.48 4.88
CA GLN A 15 -2.70 -19.61 4.94
C GLN A 15 -3.65 -19.66 3.75
N ALA A 16 -4.20 -18.51 3.36
CA ALA A 16 -5.20 -18.44 2.29
C ALA A 16 -4.58 -18.59 0.90
N PHE A 17 -3.35 -18.10 0.69
CA PHE A 17 -2.77 -17.97 -0.65
C PHE A 17 -1.39 -18.62 -0.81
N TYR A 18 -0.86 -19.22 0.24
CA TYR A 18 0.48 -19.84 0.24
C TYR A 18 1.57 -18.88 -0.25
N LEU A 19 1.54 -17.62 0.23
CA LEU A 19 2.43 -16.59 -0.25
C LEU A 19 3.84 -16.62 0.33
N GLY A 20 4.07 -17.41 1.39
CA GLY A 20 5.39 -17.49 2.02
C GLY A 20 5.83 -16.22 2.72
N ILE A 21 4.88 -15.41 3.22
CA ILE A 21 5.19 -14.16 3.91
C ILE A 21 5.82 -14.45 5.27
N ARG A 22 6.97 -13.84 5.56
CA ARG A 22 7.71 -14.03 6.81
C ARG A 22 8.02 -12.76 7.55
N GLU A 23 8.02 -11.61 6.87
CA GLU A 23 8.41 -10.33 7.44
C GLU A 23 7.43 -9.25 7.08
N VAL A 24 7.33 -8.23 7.94
CA VAL A 24 6.56 -7.01 7.68
C VAL A 24 7.50 -5.82 7.79
N GLU A 25 7.49 -4.98 6.77
CA GLU A 25 8.15 -3.68 6.76
C GLU A 25 7.07 -2.62 6.83
N ALA A 26 7.14 -1.70 7.80
CA ALA A 26 6.11 -0.68 7.97
C ALA A 26 6.73 0.69 8.24
N HIS A 27 6.20 1.72 7.60
CA HIS A 27 6.68 3.09 7.70
C HIS A 27 5.52 4.06 7.84
N PHE A 28 5.65 5.00 8.77
CA PHE A 28 4.78 6.16 8.84
C PHE A 28 5.12 7.10 7.68
N ALA A 29 4.10 7.55 6.96
CA ALA A 29 4.26 8.46 5.84
C ALA A 29 3.44 9.74 6.08
N SER A 30 4.11 10.89 5.93
CA SER A 30 3.48 12.20 6.01
C SER A 30 3.84 12.97 4.74
N TYR A 31 2.85 13.22 3.88
CA TYR A 31 3.05 13.94 2.64
C TYR A 31 2.42 15.33 2.75
N GLN A 32 3.23 16.36 2.49
CA GLN A 32 2.78 17.73 2.45
C GLN A 32 1.74 17.93 1.34
N ALA A 33 0.90 18.95 1.48
CA ALA A 33 -0.04 19.34 0.42
C ALA A 33 0.73 19.57 -0.89
N GLY A 34 0.20 19.05 -1.98
CA GLY A 34 0.82 19.12 -3.30
C GLY A 34 1.76 17.98 -3.63
N SER A 35 2.20 17.21 -2.65
CA SER A 35 3.06 16.05 -2.89
C SER A 35 2.29 14.92 -3.57
N PHE A 36 2.98 14.16 -4.36
CA PHE A 36 2.41 13.01 -5.07
C PHE A 36 3.43 11.88 -5.10
N TYR A 37 2.97 10.71 -5.49
CA TYR A 37 3.83 9.56 -5.70
C TYR A 37 3.70 9.13 -7.16
N ALA A 38 4.80 9.18 -7.90
CA ALA A 38 4.79 8.89 -9.32
C ALA A 38 4.42 7.43 -9.60
N LEU A 39 3.91 7.18 -10.79
CA LEU A 39 3.52 5.85 -11.23
C LEU A 39 4.68 4.87 -11.09
N HIS A 40 4.47 3.78 -10.35
CA HIS A 40 5.52 2.80 -10.05
C HIS A 40 4.93 1.47 -9.60
N ARG A 41 5.80 0.49 -9.40
CA ARG A 41 5.51 -0.80 -8.78
C ARG A 41 6.39 -0.95 -7.55
N ASP A 42 5.83 -1.47 -6.45
CA ASP A 42 6.62 -1.70 -5.23
C ASP A 42 7.59 -2.87 -5.40
N ASN A 43 7.25 -3.81 -6.25
CA ASN A 43 8.11 -4.94 -6.60
C ASN A 43 8.16 -5.11 -8.13
N PRO A 44 8.91 -4.25 -8.84
CA PRO A 44 8.98 -4.32 -10.30
C PRO A 44 9.70 -5.59 -10.72
N GLN A 45 9.09 -6.36 -11.63
CA GLN A 45 9.66 -7.58 -12.17
C GLN A 45 10.08 -8.58 -11.08
N GLN A 46 9.44 -8.52 -9.91
CA GLN A 46 9.71 -9.39 -8.76
C GLN A 46 11.18 -9.37 -8.33
N LYS A 47 11.82 -8.19 -8.36
CA LYS A 47 13.23 -8.03 -8.03
C LYS A 47 13.51 -7.93 -6.53
N ASN A 48 12.48 -7.78 -5.71
CA ASN A 48 12.61 -7.77 -4.25
C ASN A 48 11.61 -8.75 -3.64
N ASP A 49 11.57 -8.83 -2.33
CA ASP A 49 10.74 -9.80 -1.63
C ASP A 49 9.40 -9.22 -1.14
N ARG A 50 9.01 -8.04 -1.58
CA ARG A 50 7.70 -7.46 -1.27
C ARG A 50 6.62 -8.20 -2.05
N VAL A 51 5.64 -8.76 -1.33
CA VAL A 51 4.55 -9.56 -1.91
C VAL A 51 3.25 -8.80 -1.89
N ILE A 52 2.89 -8.24 -0.74
CA ILE A 52 1.65 -7.48 -0.54
C ILE A 52 2.01 -6.09 -0.05
N SER A 53 1.39 -5.08 -0.65
CA SER A 53 1.46 -3.69 -0.22
C SER A 53 0.17 -3.32 0.50
N ALA A 54 0.28 -2.56 1.58
CA ALA A 54 -0.85 -2.11 2.36
C ALA A 54 -0.65 -0.64 2.74
N VAL A 55 -1.73 0.15 2.63
CA VAL A 55 -1.72 1.54 3.03
C VAL A 55 -2.89 1.77 3.98
N TYR A 56 -2.60 2.17 5.20
CA TYR A 56 -3.59 2.49 6.21
C TYR A 56 -3.65 4.00 6.38
N TYR A 57 -4.81 4.60 6.14
CA TYR A 57 -4.99 6.04 6.21
C TYR A 57 -5.34 6.50 7.62
N LEU A 58 -4.61 7.51 8.11
CA LEU A 58 -4.68 7.98 9.49
C LEU A 58 -5.42 9.32 9.64
N HIS A 59 -6.02 9.83 8.57
CA HIS A 59 -6.71 11.13 8.64
C HIS A 59 -7.91 11.08 9.58
N PRO A 60 -8.20 12.18 10.31
CA PRO A 60 -9.46 12.27 11.04
C PRO A 60 -10.65 12.43 10.10
N GLU A 61 -10.44 13.03 8.91
CA GLU A 61 -11.43 13.16 7.85
C GLU A 61 -10.71 13.29 6.51
N TRP A 62 -11.42 13.02 5.43
CA TRP A 62 -10.95 13.26 4.07
C TRP A 62 -12.12 13.52 3.15
N GLN A 63 -12.00 14.55 2.29
CA GLN A 63 -13.02 14.88 1.31
C GLN A 63 -12.51 14.55 -0.09
N THR A 64 -13.42 14.10 -0.96
CA THR A 64 -13.06 13.64 -2.31
C THR A 64 -12.34 14.72 -3.12
N ASP A 65 -12.75 15.98 -2.98
CA ASP A 65 -12.14 17.08 -3.72
C ASP A 65 -10.76 17.48 -3.21
N TRP A 66 -10.28 16.90 -2.13
CA TRP A 66 -8.91 17.11 -1.67
C TRP A 66 -7.87 16.37 -2.50
N GLY A 67 -8.27 15.43 -3.34
CA GLY A 67 -7.35 14.63 -4.15
C GLY A 67 -6.71 13.50 -3.36
N GLY A 68 -5.46 13.18 -3.67
CA GLY A 68 -4.69 12.17 -2.93
C GLY A 68 -5.09 10.73 -3.20
N GLN A 69 -5.91 10.49 -4.22
CA GLN A 69 -6.39 9.15 -4.54
C GLN A 69 -5.23 8.25 -4.95
N LEU A 70 -5.31 6.99 -4.52
CA LEU A 70 -4.47 5.92 -5.03
C LEU A 70 -5.10 5.39 -6.32
N ARG A 71 -4.35 5.43 -7.41
CA ARG A 71 -4.75 4.81 -8.68
C ARG A 71 -3.96 3.53 -8.86
N LEU A 72 -4.66 2.43 -9.03
CA LEU A 72 -4.09 1.09 -9.10
C LEU A 72 -4.57 0.39 -10.36
N GLN A 73 -3.65 -0.12 -11.16
CA GLN A 73 -4.00 -0.93 -12.32
C GLN A 73 -4.04 -2.41 -11.93
N ASP A 74 -5.16 -3.06 -12.15
CA ASP A 74 -5.30 -4.49 -11.86
C ASP A 74 -4.63 -5.34 -12.95
N LYS A 75 -4.66 -6.67 -12.77
CA LYS A 75 -4.02 -7.61 -13.69
C LYS A 75 -4.62 -7.62 -15.09
N HIS A 76 -5.84 -7.12 -15.22
CA HIS A 76 -6.54 -7.04 -16.49
C HIS A 76 -6.37 -5.69 -17.19
N GLY A 77 -5.58 -4.79 -16.59
CA GLY A 77 -5.33 -3.46 -17.11
C GLY A 77 -6.35 -2.42 -16.73
N ALA A 78 -7.38 -2.78 -15.96
CA ALA A 78 -8.39 -1.83 -15.50
C ALA A 78 -7.85 -1.01 -14.33
N TRP A 79 -8.19 0.28 -14.30
CA TRP A 79 -7.78 1.18 -13.24
C TRP A 79 -8.83 1.23 -12.13
N GLN A 80 -8.36 1.07 -10.90
CA GLN A 80 -9.14 1.25 -9.68
C GLN A 80 -8.72 2.56 -9.02
N ILE A 81 -9.68 3.30 -8.47
CA ILE A 81 -9.41 4.54 -7.75
C ILE A 81 -9.85 4.35 -6.30
N ILE A 82 -8.91 4.57 -5.37
CA ILE A 82 -9.15 4.38 -3.95
C ILE A 82 -8.98 5.72 -3.26
N GLU A 83 -10.07 6.20 -2.62
CA GLU A 83 -10.05 7.41 -1.82
C GLU A 83 -9.30 7.17 -0.50
N PRO A 84 -8.47 8.12 -0.03
CA PRO A 84 -7.74 7.95 1.22
C PRO A 84 -8.62 8.27 2.44
N ARG A 85 -9.74 7.59 2.56
CA ARG A 85 -10.71 7.84 3.63
C ARG A 85 -10.17 7.41 4.98
N PRO A 86 -10.58 8.10 6.07
CA PRO A 86 -10.16 7.75 7.42
C PRO A 86 -10.41 6.29 7.74
N ASN A 87 -9.44 5.69 8.41
CA ASN A 87 -9.53 4.32 8.91
C ASN A 87 -9.76 3.26 7.82
N ARG A 88 -9.39 3.59 6.57
CA ARG A 88 -9.44 2.66 5.45
C ARG A 88 -8.06 2.05 5.26
N ILE A 89 -8.02 0.77 4.91
CA ILE A 89 -6.80 0.12 4.47
C ILE A 89 -6.95 -0.30 3.01
N ALA A 90 -5.97 0.05 2.19
CA ALA A 90 -5.86 -0.42 0.81
C ALA A 90 -4.81 -1.53 0.76
N ILE A 91 -5.17 -2.67 0.18
CA ILE A 91 -4.29 -3.85 0.12
C ILE A 91 -4.21 -4.30 -1.34
N PHE A 92 -3.00 -4.49 -1.84
CA PHE A 92 -2.80 -4.92 -3.22
C PHE A 92 -1.46 -5.66 -3.37
N GLN A 93 -1.33 -6.40 -4.46
CA GLN A 93 -0.09 -7.08 -4.78
C GLN A 93 1.00 -6.06 -5.12
N SER A 94 2.20 -6.27 -4.60
CA SER A 94 3.29 -5.29 -4.71
C SER A 94 3.80 -5.10 -6.14
N ASP A 95 3.52 -6.02 -7.05
CA ASP A 95 3.92 -5.92 -8.45
C ASP A 95 2.94 -5.13 -9.33
N LEU A 96 1.83 -4.66 -8.78
CA LEU A 96 0.86 -3.87 -9.53
C LEU A 96 1.31 -2.42 -9.70
N LEU A 97 1.04 -1.89 -10.88
CA LEU A 97 1.34 -0.49 -11.20
C LEU A 97 0.38 0.43 -10.47
N HIS A 98 0.90 1.44 -9.79
CA HIS A 98 0.07 2.38 -9.04
C HIS A 98 0.73 3.74 -8.92
N GLU A 99 -0.08 4.74 -8.59
CA GLU A 99 0.36 6.10 -8.32
C GLU A 99 -0.53 6.73 -7.26
N VAL A 100 -0.04 7.81 -6.66
CA VAL A 100 -0.81 8.62 -5.72
C VAL A 100 -0.91 10.02 -6.28
N LEU A 101 -2.13 10.51 -6.47
CA LEU A 101 -2.40 11.82 -7.03
C LEU A 101 -2.10 12.92 -6.01
N PRO A 102 -1.76 14.14 -6.48
CA PRO A 102 -1.55 15.25 -5.56
C PRO A 102 -2.80 15.54 -4.73
N ALA A 103 -2.58 15.97 -3.49
CA ALA A 103 -3.66 16.34 -2.58
C ALA A 103 -3.51 17.80 -2.16
N THR A 104 -4.63 18.45 -1.85
CA THR A 104 -4.62 19.83 -1.34
C THR A 104 -4.39 19.88 0.17
N GLN A 105 -4.46 18.75 0.85
CA GLN A 105 -4.25 18.64 2.30
C GLN A 105 -3.10 17.68 2.59
N GLN A 106 -2.51 17.80 3.77
CA GLN A 106 -1.49 16.88 4.22
C GLN A 106 -2.08 15.47 4.33
N ARG A 107 -1.36 14.49 3.81
CA ARG A 107 -1.81 13.10 3.82
C ARG A 107 -0.97 12.29 4.78
N LEU A 108 -1.64 11.56 5.68
CA LEU A 108 -1.02 10.74 6.72
C LEU A 108 -1.41 9.28 6.52
N SER A 109 -0.41 8.41 6.51
CA SER A 109 -0.66 6.98 6.34
C SER A 109 0.45 6.15 6.98
N ILE A 110 0.13 4.88 7.22
CA ILE A 110 1.15 3.86 7.45
C ILE A 110 1.21 2.99 6.20
N THR A 111 2.38 2.93 5.59
CA THR A 111 2.63 2.06 4.45
C THR A 111 3.35 0.82 4.95
N ALA A 112 2.87 -0.35 4.57
CA ALA A 112 3.47 -1.61 4.97
C ALA A 112 3.64 -2.52 3.77
N TRP A 113 4.71 -3.31 3.80
CA TRP A 113 4.92 -4.38 2.84
C TRP A 113 5.06 -5.69 3.59
N LEU A 114 4.29 -6.68 3.15
CA LEU A 114 4.41 -8.05 3.62
C LEU A 114 5.44 -8.73 2.71
N ARG A 115 6.52 -9.22 3.30
CA ARG A 115 7.71 -9.68 2.58
C ARG A 115 7.93 -11.17 2.79
N SER A 116 8.45 -11.84 1.78
CA SER A 116 8.75 -13.26 1.87
C SER A 116 9.99 -13.56 2.73
N GLY A 117 10.83 -12.58 2.98
CA GLY A 117 12.07 -12.75 3.71
C GLY A 117 13.18 -13.38 2.86
N ASN A 118 12.91 -13.69 1.60
CA ASN A 118 13.89 -14.23 0.67
C ASN A 118 14.23 -13.16 -0.35
N GLN A 119 15.50 -12.86 -0.46
CA GLN A 119 15.94 -11.99 -1.54
C GLN A 119 16.09 -12.81 -2.81
N LEU A 120 15.55 -12.26 -3.89
CA LEU A 120 15.56 -12.88 -5.20
C LEU A 120 16.70 -12.28 -6.01
N TRP A 121 17.81 -12.99 -6.10
CA TRP A 121 18.94 -12.58 -6.91
C TRP A 121 19.53 -13.74 -7.68
#